data_87ff74451bcf8ca26d1f5088e870dfef
#
_entry.id   87ff74451bcf8ca26d1f5088e870dfef
#
_cell.length_a   1.000
_cell.length_b   1.000
_cell.length_c   1.000
_cell.angle_alpha   90.00
_cell.angle_beta   90.00
_cell.angle_gamma   90.00
#
_symmetry.space_group_name_H-M   'P 1'
#
loop_
_entity.id
_entity.type
_entity.pdbx_description
1 polymer ?
#
loop_
_entity_poly.entity_id
_entity_poly.type
_entity_poly.pdbx_seq_one_letter_code
_entity_poly.pdbx_strand_id
1 'polypeptide(L)'
;SPFLKKLENYHGCDCRIADVVMWRIYNFQNKNNLDEEHFAEHFHQDSYLMNYCKIHINLMDVYEDDGPTEIIPRENRSAFVKSFNYKDRYNYNFFGDNTLIKKNIGKIGDCIVWSSPQIYHRAGIPKNYRDMCQIILISLPKKYSEELDKVNDLKLFDNNQKDFQKYTKPYSIIRVIKLFFIYL
;
A
#
# COMPACT_ATOMS: atom_id res chain seq x y z
N SER A 1 18.89 3.17 -2.75
CA SER A 1 18.37 2.10 -3.63
C SER A 1 18.12 2.68 -5.03
N PRO A 2 18.44 1.94 -6.14
CA PRO A 2 18.15 2.41 -7.51
C PRO A 2 16.67 2.74 -7.74
N PHE A 3 15.78 2.04 -7.06
CA PHE A 3 14.34 2.27 -7.12
C PHE A 3 13.97 3.63 -6.51
N LEU A 4 14.45 3.94 -5.29
CA LEU A 4 14.19 5.25 -4.66
C LEU A 4 14.71 6.39 -5.53
N LYS A 5 15.90 6.23 -6.11
CA LYS A 5 16.46 7.24 -7.03
C LYS A 5 15.59 7.48 -8.28
N LYS A 6 14.95 6.43 -8.80
CA LYS A 6 13.98 6.59 -9.90
C LYS A 6 12.75 7.36 -9.47
N LEU A 7 12.22 7.10 -8.26
CA LEU A 7 11.09 7.85 -7.71
C LEU A 7 11.46 9.31 -7.43
N GLU A 8 12.64 9.57 -6.86
CA GLU A 8 13.17 10.91 -6.63
C GLU A 8 13.29 11.70 -7.95
N ASN A 9 13.80 11.06 -8.99
CA ASN A 9 13.87 11.65 -10.32
C ASN A 9 12.48 11.93 -10.91
N TYR A 10 11.54 11.03 -10.72
CA TYR A 10 10.15 11.18 -11.19
C TYR A 10 9.43 12.33 -10.49
N HIS A 11 9.60 12.44 -9.17
CA HIS A 11 8.98 13.49 -8.38
C HIS A 11 9.76 14.81 -8.36
N GLY A 12 11.03 14.81 -8.79
CA GLY A 12 11.92 15.98 -8.71
C GLY A 12 12.26 16.40 -7.28
N CYS A 13 12.15 15.49 -6.31
CA CYS A 13 12.38 15.75 -4.89
C CYS A 13 12.80 14.47 -4.16
N ASP A 14 13.26 14.61 -2.91
CA ASP A 14 13.66 13.47 -2.09
C ASP A 14 12.43 12.60 -1.73
N CYS A 15 12.63 11.29 -1.72
CA CYS A 15 11.62 10.33 -1.24
C CYS A 15 12.02 9.78 0.13
N ARG A 16 11.09 9.81 1.07
CA ARG A 16 11.27 9.30 2.44
C ARG A 16 10.23 8.24 2.75
N ILE A 17 10.65 7.23 3.53
CA ILE A 17 9.71 6.26 4.09
C ILE A 17 8.97 6.94 5.22
N ALA A 18 7.65 7.03 5.09
CA ALA A 18 6.77 7.57 6.10
C ALA A 18 6.25 6.49 7.04
N ASP A 19 6.00 5.28 6.49
CA ASP A 19 5.46 4.17 7.27
C ASP A 19 5.79 2.83 6.63
N VAL A 20 5.90 1.78 7.46
CA VAL A 20 6.06 0.39 7.04
C VAL A 20 5.16 -0.49 7.90
N VAL A 21 4.18 -1.12 7.29
CA VAL A 21 3.23 -1.99 7.97
C VAL A 21 3.18 -3.35 7.32
N MET A 22 3.13 -4.40 8.14
CA MET A 22 2.90 -5.77 7.67
C MET A 22 1.57 -6.27 8.19
N TRP A 23 0.78 -6.85 7.30
CA TRP A 23 -0.52 -7.39 7.62
C TRP A 23 -0.66 -8.84 7.20
N ARG A 24 -1.40 -9.59 8.00
CA ARG A 24 -2.10 -10.79 7.57
C ARG A 24 -3.57 -10.43 7.41
N ILE A 25 -4.05 -10.48 6.20
CA ILE A 25 -5.45 -10.19 5.84
C ILE A 25 -6.16 -11.54 5.73
N TYR A 26 -7.18 -11.75 6.53
CA TYR A 26 -8.05 -12.93 6.47
C TYR A 26 -9.28 -12.65 5.61
N ASN A 27 -10.03 -13.71 5.30
CA ASN A 27 -11.35 -13.54 4.74
C ASN A 27 -12.24 -12.82 5.77
N PHE A 28 -12.61 -11.58 5.45
CA PHE A 28 -13.39 -10.72 6.31
C PHE A 28 -14.82 -10.52 5.80
N GLN A 29 -15.25 -11.21 4.73
CA GLN A 29 -16.62 -11.17 4.27
C GLN A 29 -17.54 -11.69 5.37
N ASN A 30 -18.22 -10.76 6.02
CA ASN A 30 -19.34 -11.11 6.86
C ASN A 30 -20.53 -11.44 5.94
N LYS A 31 -20.90 -12.71 5.88
CA LYS A 31 -22.04 -13.19 5.06
C LYS A 31 -23.37 -12.50 5.38
N ASN A 32 -23.45 -11.82 6.50
CA ASN A 32 -24.69 -11.22 7.00
C ASN A 32 -24.82 -9.71 6.67
N ASN A 33 -23.78 -9.06 6.16
CA ASN A 33 -23.80 -7.60 5.91
C ASN A 33 -22.87 -7.24 4.74
N LEU A 34 -23.32 -7.54 3.52
CA LEU A 34 -22.54 -7.32 2.28
C LEU A 34 -22.40 -5.83 1.92
N ASP A 35 -23.19 -4.97 2.56
CA ASP A 35 -23.23 -3.53 2.24
C ASP A 35 -22.24 -2.69 3.08
N GLU A 36 -21.57 -3.29 4.07
CA GLU A 36 -20.59 -2.60 4.90
C GLU A 36 -19.17 -2.94 4.45
N GLU A 37 -18.40 -1.91 4.17
CA GLU A 37 -16.98 -2.04 3.89
C GLU A 37 -16.19 -2.35 5.17
N HIS A 38 -15.39 -3.42 5.16
CA HIS A 38 -14.65 -3.87 6.34
C HIS A 38 -13.15 -3.56 6.27
N PHE A 39 -12.55 -3.64 5.08
CA PHE A 39 -11.11 -3.46 4.91
C PHE A 39 -10.73 -2.93 3.53
N ALA A 40 -11.18 -1.72 3.17
CA ALA A 40 -10.82 -1.07 1.91
C ALA A 40 -11.09 -1.92 0.64
N GLU A 41 -12.11 -2.79 0.66
CA GLU A 41 -12.53 -3.64 -0.46
C GLU A 41 -13.29 -2.89 -1.55
N HIS A 42 -13.67 -1.65 -1.28
CA HIS A 42 -14.28 -0.78 -2.27
C HIS A 42 -13.22 0.06 -3.00
N PHE A 43 -13.41 0.28 -4.29
CA PHE A 43 -12.51 1.16 -5.03
C PHE A 43 -12.56 2.58 -4.48
N HIS A 44 -11.39 3.12 -4.16
CA HIS A 44 -11.22 4.46 -3.63
C HIS A 44 -9.89 5.07 -4.04
N GLN A 45 -9.75 6.34 -3.80
CA GLN A 45 -8.50 7.08 -3.77
C GLN A 45 -8.27 7.54 -2.34
N ASP A 46 -7.04 7.48 -1.86
CA ASP A 46 -6.74 7.98 -0.51
C ASP A 46 -6.87 9.51 -0.45
N SER A 47 -7.31 9.99 0.71
CA SER A 47 -7.41 11.43 0.99
C SER A 47 -6.08 12.06 1.43
N TYR A 48 -4.95 11.48 1.04
CA TYR A 48 -3.62 11.99 1.34
C TYR A 48 -3.18 13.07 0.36
N LEU A 49 -2.06 13.73 0.69
CA LEU A 49 -1.42 14.67 -0.21
C LEU A 49 -0.95 13.97 -1.50
N MET A 50 -0.90 14.70 -2.61
CA MET A 50 -0.57 14.17 -3.94
C MET A 50 0.83 13.55 -4.06
N ASN A 51 1.70 13.81 -3.07
CA ASN A 51 3.07 13.30 -3.02
C ASN A 51 3.21 11.94 -2.30
N TYR A 52 2.09 11.28 -1.98
CA TYR A 52 2.11 9.94 -1.39
C TYR A 52 2.21 8.85 -2.45
N CYS A 53 3.08 7.86 -2.17
CA CYS A 53 3.24 6.67 -2.98
C CYS A 53 3.18 5.44 -2.06
N LYS A 54 2.40 4.44 -2.43
CA LYS A 54 2.33 3.16 -1.74
C LYS A 54 3.07 2.09 -2.53
N ILE A 55 3.74 1.21 -1.80
CA ILE A 55 4.33 -0.02 -2.31
C ILE A 55 3.69 -1.16 -1.53
N HIS A 56 3.04 -2.10 -2.21
CA HIS A 56 2.61 -3.35 -1.62
C HIS A 56 3.52 -4.48 -2.11
N ILE A 57 4.15 -5.17 -1.17
CA ILE A 57 5.07 -6.28 -1.42
C ILE A 57 4.38 -7.55 -0.95
N ASN A 58 4.36 -8.58 -1.80
CA ASN A 58 3.85 -9.90 -1.45
C ASN A 58 4.82 -10.58 -0.48
N LEU A 59 4.34 -10.99 0.70
CA LEU A 59 5.11 -11.77 1.67
C LEU A 59 4.86 -13.28 1.55
N MET A 60 4.07 -13.67 0.56
CA MET A 60 3.80 -15.03 0.11
C MET A 60 3.54 -15.03 -1.40
N ASP A 61 3.53 -16.18 -2.03
CA ASP A 61 3.00 -16.29 -3.39
C ASP A 61 1.51 -15.91 -3.39
N VAL A 62 1.09 -15.04 -4.31
CA VAL A 62 -0.27 -14.50 -4.37
C VAL A 62 -0.90 -14.89 -5.71
N TYR A 63 -2.05 -15.53 -5.65
CA TYR A 63 -2.90 -15.94 -6.77
C TYR A 63 -4.23 -15.20 -6.74
N GLU A 64 -5.09 -15.43 -7.72
CA GLU A 64 -6.42 -14.79 -7.81
C GLU A 64 -7.26 -14.96 -6.54
N ASP A 65 -7.23 -16.14 -5.95
CA ASP A 65 -8.03 -16.52 -4.78
C ASP A 65 -7.49 -15.97 -3.45
N ASP A 66 -6.27 -15.42 -3.47
CA ASP A 66 -5.65 -14.83 -2.28
C ASP A 66 -6.00 -13.36 -2.09
N GLY A 67 -6.93 -12.84 -2.89
CA GLY A 67 -7.42 -11.47 -2.77
C GLY A 67 -6.32 -10.43 -3.03
N PRO A 68 -5.66 -10.45 -4.20
CA PRO A 68 -4.59 -9.50 -4.52
C PRO A 68 -5.06 -8.05 -4.41
N THR A 69 -4.12 -7.14 -4.13
CA THR A 69 -4.39 -5.71 -4.25
C THR A 69 -4.74 -5.38 -5.69
N GLU A 70 -5.80 -4.63 -5.90
CA GLU A 70 -6.30 -4.24 -7.21
C GLU A 70 -6.15 -2.74 -7.41
N ILE A 71 -5.70 -2.34 -8.59
CA ILE A 71 -5.57 -0.95 -8.99
C ILE A 71 -6.20 -0.71 -10.36
N ILE A 72 -6.63 0.52 -10.61
CA ILE A 72 -7.02 1.00 -11.93
C ILE A 72 -5.89 1.85 -12.48
N PRO A 73 -5.13 1.39 -13.48
CA PRO A 73 -4.10 2.20 -14.12
C PRO A 73 -4.66 3.54 -14.59
N ARG A 74 -3.82 4.57 -14.60
CA ARG A 74 -4.25 5.94 -14.94
C ARG A 74 -4.91 6.04 -16.32
N GLU A 75 -4.37 5.32 -17.28
CA GLU A 75 -4.90 5.23 -18.65
C GLU A 75 -6.32 4.64 -18.71
N ASN A 76 -6.67 3.77 -17.77
CA ASN A 76 -7.97 3.12 -17.69
C ASN A 76 -9.01 3.93 -16.89
N ARG A 77 -8.62 5.05 -16.25
CA ARG A 77 -9.46 5.80 -15.32
C ARG A 77 -10.83 6.19 -15.92
N SER A 78 -10.84 6.77 -17.12
CA SER A 78 -12.09 7.23 -17.75
C SER A 78 -12.99 6.07 -18.14
N ALA A 79 -12.42 4.97 -18.65
CA ALA A 79 -13.15 3.76 -18.98
C ALA A 79 -13.71 3.11 -17.71
N PHE A 80 -12.94 3.07 -16.61
CA PHE A 80 -13.38 2.58 -15.30
C PHE A 80 -14.59 3.37 -14.79
N VAL A 81 -14.49 4.69 -14.70
CA VAL A 81 -15.59 5.54 -14.20
C VAL A 81 -16.87 5.29 -14.99
N LYS A 82 -16.77 5.14 -16.33
CA LYS A 82 -17.92 4.84 -17.19
C LYS A 82 -18.46 3.43 -16.99
N SER A 83 -17.60 2.41 -17.06
CA SER A 83 -17.97 1.00 -17.01
C SER A 83 -18.56 0.62 -15.66
N PHE A 84 -17.98 1.14 -14.59
CA PHE A 84 -18.44 0.90 -13.21
C PHE A 84 -19.50 1.91 -12.75
N ASN A 85 -19.91 2.86 -13.59
CA ASN A 85 -20.78 3.97 -13.19
C ASN A 85 -20.33 4.60 -11.86
N TYR A 86 -19.00 4.80 -11.73
CA TYR A 86 -18.35 5.17 -10.48
C TYR A 86 -18.68 6.63 -10.13
N LYS A 87 -19.32 6.85 -8.99
CA LYS A 87 -19.60 8.17 -8.43
C LYS A 87 -18.72 8.45 -7.21
N ASP A 88 -18.69 7.50 -6.29
CA ASP A 88 -17.87 7.54 -5.09
C ASP A 88 -17.60 6.11 -4.59
N ARG A 89 -16.87 5.98 -3.45
CA ARG A 89 -16.46 4.72 -2.84
C ARG A 89 -17.62 3.77 -2.55
N TYR A 90 -18.81 4.27 -2.24
CA TYR A 90 -19.98 3.49 -1.85
C TYR A 90 -21.06 3.43 -2.91
N ASN A 91 -20.86 4.14 -4.03
CA ASN A 91 -21.86 4.30 -5.07
C ASN A 91 -21.27 4.03 -6.45
N TYR A 92 -21.14 2.75 -6.78
CA TYR A 92 -20.70 2.29 -8.10
C TYR A 92 -21.21 0.86 -8.39
N ASN A 93 -21.21 0.48 -9.66
CA ASN A 93 -21.56 -0.87 -10.10
C ASN A 93 -20.35 -1.79 -9.94
N PHE A 94 -20.46 -2.82 -9.08
CA PHE A 94 -19.41 -3.81 -8.85
C PHE A 94 -19.14 -4.71 -10.07
N PHE A 95 -20.05 -4.75 -11.04
CA PHE A 95 -20.00 -5.62 -12.22
C PHE A 95 -19.51 -4.87 -13.49
N GLY A 96 -18.60 -3.94 -13.34
CA GLY A 96 -17.97 -3.27 -14.47
C GLY A 96 -16.94 -4.16 -15.18
N ASP A 97 -16.25 -3.57 -16.17
CA ASP A 97 -15.26 -4.28 -16.97
C ASP A 97 -13.97 -4.57 -16.18
N ASN A 98 -13.83 -5.81 -15.72
CA ASN A 98 -12.68 -6.25 -14.93
C ASN A 98 -11.35 -6.26 -15.71
N THR A 99 -11.37 -6.16 -17.05
CA THR A 99 -10.13 -6.06 -17.85
C THR A 99 -9.37 -4.75 -17.59
N LEU A 100 -10.06 -3.76 -17.02
CA LEU A 100 -9.49 -2.46 -16.64
C LEU A 100 -8.65 -2.53 -15.36
N ILE A 101 -8.77 -3.63 -14.60
CA ILE A 101 -8.15 -3.81 -13.29
C ILE A 101 -6.78 -4.49 -13.46
N LYS A 102 -5.77 -3.98 -12.76
CA LYS A 102 -4.49 -4.67 -12.55
C LYS A 102 -4.42 -5.20 -11.13
N LYS A 103 -3.96 -6.43 -10.98
CA LYS A 103 -3.88 -7.16 -9.72
C LYS A 103 -2.42 -7.45 -9.36
N ASN A 104 -2.07 -7.34 -8.08
CA ASN A 104 -0.75 -7.68 -7.57
C ASN A 104 -0.62 -9.20 -7.36
N ILE A 105 -0.76 -9.96 -8.45
CA ILE A 105 -0.51 -11.40 -8.48
C ILE A 105 0.96 -11.64 -8.77
N GLY A 106 1.57 -12.60 -8.07
CA GLY A 106 2.98 -12.92 -8.29
C GLY A 106 3.60 -13.69 -7.15
N LYS A 107 4.92 -13.80 -7.19
CA LYS A 107 5.71 -14.52 -6.20
C LYS A 107 5.96 -13.67 -4.96
N ILE A 108 6.43 -14.34 -3.90
CA ILE A 108 6.97 -13.64 -2.73
C ILE A 108 8.06 -12.66 -3.18
N GLY A 109 7.97 -11.40 -2.71
CA GLY A 109 8.87 -10.30 -3.09
C GLY A 109 8.37 -9.47 -4.28
N ASP A 110 7.46 -9.96 -5.11
CA ASP A 110 6.84 -9.13 -6.14
C ASP A 110 6.05 -7.98 -5.52
N CYS A 111 6.04 -6.85 -6.19
CA CYS A 111 5.40 -5.66 -5.65
C CYS A 111 4.66 -4.86 -6.71
N ILE A 112 3.67 -4.10 -6.24
CA ILE A 112 2.99 -3.06 -7.01
C ILE A 112 3.24 -1.70 -6.36
N VAL A 113 3.44 -0.67 -7.20
CA VAL A 113 3.72 0.70 -6.76
C VAL A 113 2.75 1.65 -7.42
N TRP A 114 2.12 2.53 -6.63
CA TRP A 114 1.20 3.51 -7.17
C TRP A 114 1.09 4.77 -6.29
N SER A 115 0.65 5.87 -6.90
CA SER A 115 0.26 7.08 -6.18
C SER A 115 -1.16 6.89 -5.64
N SER A 116 -1.29 6.63 -4.35
CA SER A 116 -2.58 6.28 -3.75
C SER A 116 -3.64 7.40 -3.81
N PRO A 117 -3.29 8.70 -3.80
CA PRO A 117 -4.27 9.76 -4.01
C PRO A 117 -4.74 9.91 -5.46
N GLN A 118 -4.01 9.35 -6.43
CA GLN A 118 -4.31 9.53 -7.86
C GLN A 118 -4.93 8.30 -8.52
N ILE A 119 -4.68 7.13 -7.97
CA ILE A 119 -5.03 5.83 -8.54
C ILE A 119 -6.15 5.20 -7.73
N TYR A 120 -7.25 4.84 -8.39
CA TYR A 120 -8.28 4.01 -7.75
C TYR A 120 -7.70 2.65 -7.43
N HIS A 121 -7.90 2.23 -6.19
CA HIS A 121 -7.40 0.96 -5.69
C HIS A 121 -8.34 0.37 -4.65
N ARG A 122 -8.23 -0.94 -4.43
CA ARG A 122 -8.92 -1.65 -3.36
C ARG A 122 -8.13 -2.85 -2.87
N ALA A 123 -8.46 -3.33 -1.68
CA ALA A 123 -8.03 -4.64 -1.20
C ALA A 123 -8.91 -5.73 -1.83
N GLY A 124 -8.29 -6.76 -2.39
CA GLY A 124 -9.00 -7.99 -2.70
C GLY A 124 -9.27 -8.78 -1.43
N ILE A 125 -10.34 -9.60 -1.44
CA ILE A 125 -10.76 -10.43 -0.31
C ILE A 125 -10.18 -11.83 -0.51
N PRO A 126 -9.28 -12.30 0.36
CA PRO A 126 -8.70 -13.63 0.23
C PRO A 126 -9.71 -14.71 0.62
N LYS A 127 -9.64 -15.90 0.00
CA LYS A 127 -10.42 -17.06 0.45
C LYS A 127 -10.00 -17.52 1.84
N ASN A 128 -8.71 -17.50 2.14
CA ASN A 128 -8.14 -17.88 3.43
C ASN A 128 -7.45 -16.68 4.08
N TYR A 129 -6.22 -16.39 3.67
CA TYR A 129 -5.44 -15.24 4.14
C TYR A 129 -4.43 -14.80 3.08
N ARG A 130 -3.92 -13.59 3.24
CA ARG A 130 -2.80 -13.04 2.49
C ARG A 130 -1.87 -12.26 3.41
N ASP A 131 -0.57 -12.51 3.28
CA ASP A 131 0.47 -11.74 3.96
C ASP A 131 1.07 -10.71 3.00
N MET A 132 1.16 -9.47 3.47
CA MET A 132 1.72 -8.38 2.70
C MET A 132 2.44 -7.35 3.56
N CYS A 133 3.41 -6.67 2.96
CA CYS A 133 4.05 -5.49 3.51
C CYS A 133 3.63 -4.27 2.71
N GLN A 134 3.18 -3.22 3.39
CA GLN A 134 2.98 -1.90 2.80
C GLN A 134 4.11 -0.98 3.23
N ILE A 135 4.68 -0.27 2.28
CA ILE A 135 5.57 0.86 2.52
C ILE A 135 4.89 2.11 2.00
N ILE A 136 4.80 3.13 2.82
CA ILE A 136 4.34 4.46 2.41
C ILE A 136 5.56 5.34 2.22
N LEU A 137 5.67 5.90 1.03
CA LEU A 137 6.69 6.89 0.69
C LEU A 137 6.04 8.27 0.57
N ILE A 138 6.73 9.28 1.06
CA ILE A 138 6.39 10.69 0.83
C ILE A 138 7.51 11.35 0.05
N SER A 139 7.14 12.18 -0.90
CA SER A 139 8.08 13.01 -1.64
C SER A 139 8.14 14.39 -1.01
N LEU A 140 9.33 14.84 -0.62
CA LEU A 140 9.54 16.09 0.11
C LEU A 140 10.58 16.95 -0.61
N PRO A 141 10.37 18.28 -0.68
CA PRO A 141 11.43 19.19 -1.08
C PRO A 141 12.69 18.97 -0.23
N LYS A 142 13.85 19.04 -0.83
CA LYS A 142 15.16 18.74 -0.21
C LYS A 142 15.34 19.43 1.15
N LYS A 143 14.94 20.71 1.25
CA LYS A 143 15.01 21.47 2.52
C LYS A 143 14.30 20.76 3.67
N TYR A 144 13.06 20.26 3.45
CA TYR A 144 12.31 19.57 4.50
C TYR A 144 12.86 18.18 4.79
N SER A 145 13.43 17.52 3.78
CA SER A 145 14.12 16.24 3.94
C SER A 145 15.35 16.38 4.85
N GLU A 146 16.16 17.43 4.66
CA GLU A 146 17.31 17.74 5.51
C GLU A 146 16.91 18.14 6.94
N GLU A 147 15.76 18.80 7.11
CA GLU A 147 15.21 19.12 8.43
C GLU A 147 14.76 17.87 9.17
N LEU A 148 14.12 16.92 8.48
CA LEU A 148 13.73 15.62 9.05
C LEU A 148 14.94 14.79 9.46
N ASP A 149 16.02 14.79 8.67
CA ASP A 149 17.25 14.09 9.05
C ASP A 149 17.85 14.62 10.36
N LYS A 150 17.76 15.92 10.62
CA LYS A 150 18.18 16.54 11.89
C LYS A 150 17.28 16.14 13.05
N VAL A 151 15.98 15.95 12.81
CA VAL A 151 15.01 15.52 13.84
C VAL A 151 15.16 14.03 14.15
N ASN A 152 15.49 13.20 13.17
CA ASN A 152 15.72 11.77 13.37
C ASN A 152 16.97 11.43 14.18
N ASP A 153 17.93 12.34 14.29
CA ASP A 153 19.05 12.25 15.24
C ASP A 153 18.60 12.51 16.69
N LEU A 154 17.38 12.98 16.89
CA LEU A 154 16.82 13.21 18.20
C LEU A 154 16.09 11.96 18.68
N LYS A 155 16.52 11.40 19.80
CA LYS A 155 15.97 10.42 20.75
C LYS A 155 14.44 10.12 20.77
N LEU A 156 13.66 10.57 19.79
CA LEU A 156 12.24 10.28 19.64
C LEU A 156 11.97 8.79 19.40
N PHE A 157 12.92 8.07 18.81
CA PHE A 157 12.82 6.63 18.61
C PHE A 157 12.90 5.82 19.90
N ASP A 158 13.64 6.27 20.92
CA ASP A 158 13.82 5.49 22.17
C ASP A 158 12.56 5.44 23.03
N ASN A 159 11.76 6.49 23.05
CA ASN A 159 10.53 6.52 23.86
C ASN A 159 9.39 5.75 23.17
N ASN A 160 9.27 5.84 21.86
CA ASN A 160 8.25 5.12 21.10
C ASN A 160 8.56 3.62 20.97
N GLN A 161 9.82 3.19 20.97
CA GLN A 161 10.17 1.76 20.97
C GLN A 161 9.72 1.04 22.26
N LYS A 162 9.76 1.69 23.41
CA LYS A 162 9.28 1.10 24.67
C LYS A 162 7.77 0.91 24.67
N ASP A 163 7.02 1.85 24.13
CA ASP A 163 5.56 1.75 24.00
C ASP A 163 5.17 0.76 22.89
N PHE A 164 5.89 0.74 21.79
CA PHE A 164 5.68 -0.21 20.71
C PHE A 164 5.99 -1.67 21.15
N GLN A 165 7.04 -1.89 21.93
CA GLN A 165 7.38 -3.18 22.51
C GLN A 165 6.35 -3.68 23.54
N LYS A 166 5.60 -2.78 24.17
CA LYS A 166 4.56 -3.12 25.14
C LYS A 166 3.31 -3.72 24.48
N TYR A 167 3.02 -3.34 23.24
CA TYR A 167 1.80 -3.72 22.50
C TYR A 167 2.04 -4.67 21.32
N THR A 168 3.27 -4.82 20.87
CA THR A 168 3.63 -5.75 19.80
C THR A 168 4.69 -6.71 20.32
N LYS A 169 4.42 -8.02 20.30
CA LYS A 169 5.52 -9.01 20.41
C LYS A 169 6.43 -8.77 19.20
N PRO A 170 7.70 -8.40 19.40
CA PRO A 170 8.53 -7.93 18.31
C PRO A 170 8.83 -9.09 17.35
N TYR A 171 8.29 -9.06 16.15
CA TYR A 171 9.07 -9.52 15.03
C TYR A 171 10.26 -8.56 14.96
N SER A 172 11.45 -9.05 15.34
CA SER A 172 12.60 -8.17 15.43
C SER A 172 12.79 -7.44 14.09
N ILE A 173 12.81 -6.12 14.12
CA ILE A 173 13.14 -5.23 12.99
C ILE A 173 14.38 -5.73 12.24
N ILE A 174 15.33 -6.35 12.94
CA ILE A 174 16.51 -7.02 12.39
C ILE A 174 16.17 -8.15 11.42
N ARG A 175 15.06 -8.87 11.60
CA ARG A 175 14.62 -9.94 10.68
C ARG A 175 13.98 -9.38 9.41
N VAL A 176 13.27 -8.27 9.52
CA VAL A 176 12.70 -7.53 8.38
C VAL A 176 13.82 -6.91 7.56
N ILE A 177 14.80 -6.27 8.21
CA ILE A 177 15.98 -5.70 7.55
C ILE A 177 16.80 -6.80 6.87
N LYS A 178 16.98 -7.98 7.47
CA LYS A 178 17.66 -9.11 6.82
C LYS A 178 16.92 -9.64 5.59
N LEU A 179 15.59 -9.68 5.60
CA LEU A 179 14.81 -10.04 4.41
C LEU A 179 14.97 -8.99 3.30
N PHE A 180 15.01 -7.70 3.63
CA PHE A 180 15.26 -6.62 2.68
C PHE A 180 16.66 -6.68 2.03
N PHE A 181 17.69 -7.15 2.76
CA PHE A 181 19.06 -7.24 2.25
C PHE A 181 19.38 -8.56 1.53
N ILE A 182 18.54 -9.58 1.63
CA ILE A 182 18.72 -10.87 0.92
C ILE A 182 18.13 -10.82 -0.50
N TYR A 183 17.19 -9.88 -0.77
CA TYR A 183 16.48 -9.79 -2.04
C TYR A 183 16.68 -8.46 -2.80
N LEU A 184 17.60 -7.60 -2.36
CA LEU A 184 18.10 -6.42 -3.06
C LEU A 184 19.54 -6.64 -3.56
#